data_f8125b07ffad3ca9450f8da6916310a1
#
_entry.id   f8125b07ffad3ca9450f8da6916310a1
#
_cell.length_a   1.000
_cell.length_b   1.000
_cell.length_c   1.000
_cell.angle_alpha   90.00
_cell.angle_beta   90.00
_cell.angle_gamma   90.00
#
_symmetry.space_group_name_H-M   'P 1'
#
loop_
_entity.id
_entity.type
_entity.pdbx_description
1 polymer ?
#
loop_
_entity_poly.entity_id
_entity_poly.type
_entity_poly.pdbx_seq_one_letter_code
_entity_poly.pdbx_strand_id
1 'polypeptide(L)'
;MIKKIIFTVTPIFSIPPRGAAAVETWIYQVAKRLSIPSAIVCIKNAGYPEYNKINDNCDIHYIGFSKVYKRLFQKWTRLDPLPYSQRILNIRDKVTTQEDSVIVIHNSMKLYRQIRERNPKAKLVMHMHNAFEPELPDKDAKIIVPSQFLKAFYEERLPAAAVSIVPNGFCAETYKRNPQDNLRQQLNIAEDATVLLYAGRISPDKGILLLLQAFKQLCTLRSNIKLVVVGDPYASRKGEKAEYQKKVLDAAKEIGTDCIMAGG
;
A
#
# COMPACT_ATOMS: atom_id res chain seq x y z
N MET A 1 20.54 -0.09 -22.40
CA MET A 1 19.47 0.84 -21.94
C MET A 1 18.36 0.00 -21.32
N ILE A 2 17.69 0.44 -20.23
CA ILE A 2 16.57 -0.32 -19.65
C ILE A 2 15.38 -0.24 -20.61
N LYS A 3 14.83 -1.40 -20.98
CA LYS A 3 13.69 -1.53 -21.89
C LYS A 3 12.40 -1.94 -21.17
N LYS A 4 12.50 -2.55 -19.98
CA LYS A 4 11.34 -2.95 -19.19
C LYS A 4 11.55 -2.77 -17.68
N ILE A 5 10.55 -2.27 -16.99
CA ILE A 5 10.52 -2.12 -15.52
C ILE A 5 9.62 -3.19 -14.93
N ILE A 6 10.13 -3.97 -13.98
CA ILE A 6 9.36 -4.98 -13.25
C ILE A 6 9.06 -4.44 -11.85
N PHE A 7 7.81 -4.17 -11.55
CA PHE A 7 7.36 -3.79 -10.22
C PHE A 7 6.95 -5.01 -9.42
N THR A 8 7.39 -5.09 -8.18
CA THR A 8 6.98 -6.14 -7.26
C THR A 8 6.88 -5.64 -5.81
N VAL A 9 6.14 -6.35 -5.00
CA VAL A 9 5.85 -6.04 -3.60
C VAL A 9 5.77 -7.33 -2.78
N THR A 10 5.71 -7.22 -1.46
CA THR A 10 5.46 -8.38 -0.57
C THR A 10 4.21 -9.15 -1.00
N PRO A 11 4.20 -10.49 -0.89
CA PRO A 11 3.08 -11.32 -1.36
C PRO A 11 1.88 -11.30 -0.40
N ILE A 12 1.30 -10.11 -0.17
CA ILE A 12 0.15 -9.90 0.71
C ILE A 12 -1.09 -9.57 -0.11
N PHE A 13 -1.00 -8.55 -0.96
CA PHE A 13 -2.12 -8.09 -1.78
C PHE A 13 -1.86 -8.27 -3.26
N SER A 14 -2.93 -8.55 -4.01
CA SER A 14 -2.91 -8.49 -5.47
C SER A 14 -3.06 -7.06 -5.95
N ILE A 15 -2.60 -6.76 -7.16
CA ILE A 15 -2.66 -5.44 -7.79
C ILE A 15 -3.59 -5.53 -9.03
N PRO A 16 -4.53 -4.57 -9.24
CA PRO A 16 -4.90 -3.49 -8.32
C PRO A 16 -5.55 -4.01 -7.04
N PRO A 17 -5.37 -3.36 -5.89
CA PRO A 17 -5.96 -3.83 -4.63
C PRO A 17 -7.49 -3.60 -4.63
N ARG A 18 -8.23 -4.49 -3.94
CA ARG A 18 -9.68 -4.36 -3.75
C ARG A 18 -10.07 -3.56 -2.49
N GLY A 19 -9.10 -3.03 -1.78
CA GLY A 19 -9.28 -2.26 -0.56
C GLY A 19 -8.11 -1.32 -0.32
N ALA A 20 -8.03 -0.74 0.86
CA ALA A 20 -7.00 0.24 1.22
C ALA A 20 -5.59 -0.40 1.26
N ALA A 21 -4.83 -0.21 0.20
CA ALA A 21 -3.44 -0.66 0.06
C ALA A 21 -2.66 0.39 -0.76
N ALA A 22 -2.10 1.37 -0.07
CA ALA A 22 -1.50 2.56 -0.68
C ALA A 22 -0.33 2.24 -1.62
N VAL A 23 0.55 1.31 -1.24
CA VAL A 23 1.72 0.92 -2.04
C VAL A 23 1.28 0.23 -3.32
N GLU A 24 0.36 -0.72 -3.24
CA GLU A 24 -0.18 -1.46 -4.38
C GLU A 24 -0.95 -0.53 -5.32
N THR A 25 -1.70 0.42 -4.78
CA THR A 25 -2.37 1.48 -5.57
C THR A 25 -1.35 2.35 -6.28
N TRP A 26 -0.29 2.77 -5.61
CA TRP A 26 0.79 3.54 -6.21
C TRP A 26 1.43 2.78 -7.37
N ILE A 27 1.81 1.51 -7.16
CA ILE A 27 2.40 0.66 -8.21
C ILE A 27 1.49 0.61 -9.44
N TYR A 28 0.20 0.33 -9.24
CA TYR A 28 -0.77 0.24 -10.33
C TYR A 28 -0.91 1.55 -11.09
N GLN A 29 -1.04 2.67 -10.37
CA GLN A 29 -1.24 3.98 -10.97
C GLN A 29 -0.02 4.48 -11.72
N VAL A 30 1.19 4.19 -11.23
CA VAL A 30 2.44 4.57 -11.89
C VAL A 30 2.71 3.66 -13.09
N ALA A 31 2.70 2.34 -12.91
CA ALA A 31 3.06 1.39 -13.96
C ALA A 31 2.23 1.58 -15.22
N LYS A 32 0.91 1.79 -15.09
CA LYS A 32 0.02 1.98 -16.25
C LYS A 32 0.22 3.30 -17.01
N ARG A 33 0.96 4.26 -16.44
CA ARG A 33 1.20 5.58 -17.04
C ARG A 33 2.61 5.78 -17.56
N LEU A 34 3.50 4.82 -17.32
CA LEU A 34 4.85 4.91 -17.84
C LEU A 34 4.88 4.78 -19.37
N SER A 35 5.72 5.57 -20.00
CA SER A 35 6.06 5.43 -21.43
C SER A 35 6.98 4.23 -21.69
N ILE A 36 7.75 3.82 -20.66
CA ILE A 36 8.62 2.63 -20.73
C ILE A 36 7.77 1.39 -20.44
N PRO A 37 7.88 0.31 -21.22
CA PRO A 37 7.19 -0.94 -20.95
C PRO A 37 7.42 -1.43 -19.52
N SER A 38 6.35 -1.84 -18.85
CA SER A 38 6.38 -2.28 -17.47
C SER A 38 5.62 -3.59 -17.27
N ALA A 39 5.99 -4.35 -16.27
CA ALA A 39 5.24 -5.49 -15.78
C ALA A 39 5.09 -5.41 -14.27
N ILE A 40 3.90 -5.71 -13.77
CA ILE A 40 3.66 -5.86 -12.33
C ILE A 40 3.65 -7.34 -12.00
N VAL A 41 4.45 -7.76 -11.04
CA VAL A 41 4.48 -9.14 -10.56
C VAL A 41 4.05 -9.16 -9.09
N CYS A 42 2.90 -9.77 -8.80
CA CYS A 42 2.32 -9.80 -7.46
C CYS A 42 1.67 -11.16 -7.14
N ILE A 43 1.27 -11.32 -5.88
CA ILE A 43 0.55 -12.54 -5.44
C ILE A 43 -0.83 -12.62 -6.09
N LYS A 44 -1.29 -13.84 -6.41
CA LYS A 44 -2.66 -14.14 -6.82
C LYS A 44 -3.54 -14.40 -5.61
N ASN A 45 -4.41 -13.48 -5.29
CA ASN A 45 -5.49 -13.68 -4.31
C ASN A 45 -6.77 -14.19 -5.00
N ALA A 46 -7.78 -14.58 -4.23
CA ALA A 46 -9.04 -15.06 -4.76
C ALA A 46 -9.71 -14.02 -5.68
N GLY A 47 -10.23 -14.49 -6.83
CA GLY A 47 -10.91 -13.67 -7.80
C GLY A 47 -10.00 -12.84 -8.73
N TYR A 48 -8.67 -13.08 -8.71
CA TYR A 48 -7.75 -12.51 -9.70
C TYR A 48 -7.37 -13.55 -10.76
N PRO A 49 -7.16 -13.13 -12.02
CA PRO A 49 -6.67 -14.00 -13.11
C PRO A 49 -5.21 -14.41 -12.87
N GLU A 50 -4.61 -15.14 -13.80
CA GLU A 50 -3.15 -15.40 -13.80
C GLU A 50 -2.36 -14.29 -14.50
N TYR A 51 -3.01 -13.62 -15.43
CA TYR A 51 -2.47 -12.54 -16.24
C TYR A 51 -3.55 -11.52 -16.56
N ASN A 52 -3.15 -10.24 -16.63
CA ASN A 52 -4.03 -9.15 -17.06
C ASN A 52 -3.21 -8.10 -17.85
N LYS A 53 -3.62 -7.80 -19.07
CA LYS A 53 -3.06 -6.71 -19.86
C LYS A 53 -3.81 -5.43 -19.49
N ILE A 54 -3.09 -4.43 -18.98
CA ILE A 54 -3.68 -3.14 -18.59
C ILE A 54 -3.76 -2.19 -19.78
N ASN A 55 -2.65 -2.10 -20.53
CA ASN A 55 -2.53 -1.36 -21.78
C ASN A 55 -1.33 -1.91 -22.59
N ASP A 56 -0.94 -1.26 -23.68
CA ASP A 56 0.15 -1.75 -24.51
C ASP A 56 1.52 -1.71 -23.84
N ASN A 57 1.69 -0.87 -22.82
CA ASN A 57 2.93 -0.71 -22.08
C ASN A 57 2.93 -1.38 -20.69
N CYS A 58 1.80 -1.92 -20.22
CA CYS A 58 1.71 -2.45 -18.85
C CYS A 58 0.89 -3.74 -18.79
N ASP A 59 1.48 -4.77 -18.20
CA ASP A 59 0.86 -6.05 -17.91
C ASP A 59 1.02 -6.45 -16.43
N ILE A 60 0.15 -7.35 -15.94
CA ILE A 60 0.22 -7.88 -14.58
C ILE A 60 0.29 -9.40 -14.63
N HIS A 61 1.27 -9.95 -13.95
CA HIS A 61 1.47 -11.38 -13.74
C HIS A 61 1.20 -11.74 -12.28
N TYR A 62 0.27 -12.67 -12.06
CA TYR A 62 -0.13 -13.08 -10.72
C TYR A 62 0.48 -14.42 -10.34
N ILE A 63 1.19 -14.47 -9.22
CA ILE A 63 1.82 -15.69 -8.69
C ILE A 63 0.87 -16.41 -7.76
N GLY A 64 0.32 -17.53 -8.21
CA GLY A 64 -0.52 -18.42 -7.41
C GLY A 64 0.31 -19.44 -6.63
N PHE A 65 -0.11 -19.74 -5.38
CA PHE A 65 0.37 -20.87 -4.60
C PHE A 65 -0.80 -21.78 -4.27
N SER A 66 -0.76 -23.02 -4.71
CA SER A 66 -1.79 -24.00 -4.37
C SER A 66 -1.80 -24.28 -2.85
N LYS A 67 -2.96 -24.68 -2.30
CA LYS A 67 -3.08 -25.07 -0.88
C LYS A 67 -2.15 -26.24 -0.53
N VAL A 68 -1.99 -27.19 -1.44
CA VAL A 68 -1.10 -28.35 -1.29
C VAL A 68 0.35 -27.90 -1.21
N TYR A 69 0.81 -27.03 -2.14
CA TYR A 69 2.15 -26.48 -2.13
C TYR A 69 2.46 -25.73 -0.81
N LYS A 70 1.56 -24.86 -0.37
CA LYS A 70 1.71 -24.13 0.91
C LYS A 70 1.82 -25.08 2.10
N ARG A 71 0.99 -26.13 2.12
CA ARG A 71 0.98 -27.11 3.22
C ARG A 71 2.27 -27.93 3.23
N LEU A 72 2.68 -28.52 2.10
CA LEU A 72 3.85 -29.38 2.01
C LEU A 72 5.16 -28.62 2.20
N PHE A 73 5.39 -27.58 1.42
CA PHE A 73 6.70 -26.94 1.37
C PHE A 73 6.85 -25.78 2.36
N GLN A 74 5.87 -24.94 2.51
CA GLN A 74 6.01 -23.76 3.39
C GLN A 74 5.72 -24.07 4.85
N LYS A 75 4.79 -25.00 5.14
CA LYS A 75 4.37 -25.30 6.51
C LYS A 75 5.07 -26.52 7.11
N TRP A 76 5.18 -27.63 6.39
CA TRP A 76 5.71 -28.89 6.93
C TRP A 76 7.23 -28.97 6.80
N THR A 77 7.77 -28.83 5.59
CA THR A 77 9.21 -28.99 5.37
C THR A 77 10.00 -27.72 5.63
N ARG A 78 9.34 -26.55 5.65
CA ARG A 78 9.96 -25.20 5.62
C ARG A 78 10.93 -24.99 4.46
N LEU A 79 11.00 -25.93 3.53
CA LEU A 79 11.73 -25.84 2.28
C LEU A 79 10.78 -25.33 1.21
N ASP A 80 11.10 -24.21 0.58
CA ASP A 80 10.35 -23.67 -0.56
C ASP A 80 11.22 -23.74 -1.82
N PRO A 81 11.10 -24.83 -2.62
CA PRO A 81 11.95 -25.05 -3.79
C PRO A 81 11.68 -24.01 -4.90
N LEU A 82 10.51 -23.41 -4.90
CA LEU A 82 10.14 -22.36 -5.87
C LEU A 82 9.52 -21.16 -5.16
N PRO A 83 10.31 -20.43 -4.36
CA PRO A 83 9.82 -19.31 -3.56
C PRO A 83 9.38 -18.14 -4.43
N TYR A 84 8.68 -17.19 -3.81
CA TYR A 84 8.13 -16.01 -4.49
C TYR A 84 9.19 -15.24 -5.29
N SER A 85 10.38 -15.05 -4.72
CA SER A 85 11.51 -14.40 -5.38
C SER A 85 11.96 -15.12 -6.67
N GLN A 86 12.01 -16.47 -6.66
CA GLN A 86 12.36 -17.24 -7.86
C GLN A 86 11.28 -17.12 -8.94
N ARG A 87 10.01 -17.13 -8.54
CA ARG A 87 8.89 -16.97 -9.49
C ARG A 87 8.89 -15.58 -10.14
N ILE A 88 9.28 -14.53 -9.41
CA ILE A 88 9.47 -13.19 -9.97
C ILE A 88 10.56 -13.23 -11.04
N LEU A 89 11.71 -13.84 -10.74
CA LEU A 89 12.80 -13.98 -11.72
C LEU A 89 12.37 -14.75 -12.96
N ASN A 90 11.65 -15.87 -12.77
CA ASN A 90 11.14 -16.66 -13.89
C ASN A 90 10.14 -15.88 -14.77
N ILE A 91 9.31 -15.02 -14.18
CA ILE A 91 8.41 -14.14 -14.94
C ILE A 91 9.23 -13.08 -15.67
N ARG A 92 10.20 -12.43 -15.01
CA ARG A 92 11.09 -11.47 -15.64
C ARG A 92 11.74 -12.08 -16.90
N ASP A 93 12.27 -13.31 -16.80
CA ASP A 93 12.97 -13.99 -17.91
C ASP A 93 12.02 -14.37 -19.07
N LYS A 94 10.72 -14.51 -18.79
CA LYS A 94 9.69 -14.71 -19.84
C LYS A 94 9.32 -13.43 -20.59
N VAL A 95 9.36 -12.28 -19.93
CA VAL A 95 8.87 -11.01 -20.50
C VAL A 95 9.98 -10.10 -20.99
N THR A 96 11.23 -10.36 -20.61
CA THR A 96 12.41 -9.55 -21.01
C THR A 96 13.70 -10.28 -20.69
N THR A 97 14.85 -9.65 -20.97
CA THR A 97 16.16 -10.13 -20.53
C THR A 97 16.62 -9.46 -19.24
N GLN A 98 17.62 -10.04 -18.59
CA GLN A 98 18.21 -9.45 -17.38
C GLN A 98 18.87 -8.10 -17.66
N GLU A 99 19.59 -7.98 -18.76
CA GLU A 99 20.32 -6.76 -19.14
C GLU A 99 19.38 -5.60 -19.45
N ASP A 100 18.22 -5.89 -20.01
CA ASP A 100 17.22 -4.92 -20.45
C ASP A 100 16.21 -4.54 -19.36
N SER A 101 16.28 -5.17 -18.18
CA SER A 101 15.29 -4.97 -17.11
C SER A 101 15.88 -4.41 -15.82
N VAL A 102 15.02 -3.73 -15.06
CA VAL A 102 15.22 -3.36 -13.66
C VAL A 102 14.04 -3.86 -12.84
N ILE A 103 14.31 -4.42 -11.65
CA ILE A 103 13.27 -4.86 -10.73
C ILE A 103 13.14 -3.83 -9.61
N VAL A 104 12.00 -3.19 -9.52
CA VAL A 104 11.65 -2.24 -8.46
C VAL A 104 10.86 -2.98 -7.38
N ILE A 105 11.43 -3.06 -6.19
CA ILE A 105 10.90 -3.80 -5.05
C ILE A 105 10.37 -2.81 -4.02
N HIS A 106 9.10 -2.95 -3.65
CA HIS A 106 8.45 -2.02 -2.73
C HIS A 106 8.42 -2.56 -1.30
N ASN A 107 8.92 -1.76 -0.33
CA ASN A 107 8.83 -1.98 1.12
C ASN A 107 9.28 -3.37 1.62
N SER A 108 10.15 -4.08 0.90
CA SER A 108 10.55 -5.43 1.30
C SER A 108 12.03 -5.70 1.13
N MET A 109 12.82 -5.37 2.14
CA MET A 109 14.25 -5.70 2.20
C MET A 109 14.49 -7.21 2.14
N LYS A 110 13.60 -8.00 2.78
CA LYS A 110 13.65 -9.47 2.69
C LYS A 110 13.54 -9.96 1.25
N LEU A 111 12.60 -9.42 0.47
CA LEU A 111 12.42 -9.80 -0.94
C LEU A 111 13.61 -9.35 -1.79
N TYR A 112 14.13 -8.15 -1.52
CA TYR A 112 15.35 -7.65 -2.16
C TYR A 112 16.52 -8.60 -1.95
N ARG A 113 16.81 -8.98 -0.70
CA ARG A 113 17.86 -9.94 -0.33
C ARG A 113 17.67 -11.27 -1.04
N GLN A 114 16.46 -11.83 -0.99
CA GLN A 114 16.15 -13.10 -1.66
C GLN A 114 16.32 -13.08 -3.18
N ILE A 115 16.03 -11.97 -3.84
CA ILE A 115 16.26 -11.82 -5.28
C ILE A 115 17.76 -11.66 -5.55
N ARG A 116 18.49 -10.87 -4.76
CA ARG A 116 19.92 -10.66 -4.88
C ARG A 116 20.72 -11.95 -4.71
N GLU A 117 20.39 -12.76 -3.71
CA GLU A 117 21.01 -14.07 -3.46
C GLU A 117 20.84 -15.04 -4.64
N ARG A 118 19.68 -15.03 -5.30
CA ARG A 118 19.39 -15.90 -6.46
C ARG A 118 19.94 -15.38 -7.77
N ASN A 119 20.02 -14.09 -7.89
CA ASN A 119 20.54 -13.43 -9.08
C ASN A 119 21.41 -12.23 -8.69
N PRO A 120 22.71 -12.45 -8.42
CA PRO A 120 23.65 -11.38 -8.03
C PRO A 120 23.80 -10.25 -9.06
N LYS A 121 23.52 -10.53 -10.34
CA LYS A 121 23.65 -9.54 -11.42
C LYS A 121 22.35 -8.79 -11.73
N ALA A 122 21.25 -9.09 -11.03
CA ALA A 122 19.97 -8.39 -11.26
C ALA A 122 20.11 -6.89 -10.95
N LYS A 123 19.59 -6.05 -11.82
CA LYS A 123 19.48 -4.61 -11.56
C LYS A 123 18.29 -4.38 -10.64
N LEU A 124 18.56 -4.03 -9.39
CA LEU A 124 17.53 -3.84 -8.36
C LEU A 124 17.44 -2.39 -7.94
N VAL A 125 16.22 -1.94 -7.68
CA VAL A 125 15.90 -0.66 -7.04
C VAL A 125 14.94 -0.95 -5.89
N MET A 126 15.24 -0.42 -4.71
CA MET A 126 14.35 -0.49 -3.55
C MET A 126 13.50 0.78 -3.48
N HIS A 127 12.18 0.64 -3.48
CA HIS A 127 11.28 1.77 -3.23
C HIS A 127 10.71 1.67 -1.81
N MET A 128 11.16 2.57 -0.95
CA MET A 128 10.79 2.59 0.47
C MET A 128 9.75 3.68 0.74
N HIS A 129 8.60 3.27 1.29
CA HIS A 129 7.51 4.17 1.66
C HIS A 129 7.46 4.46 3.16
N ASN A 130 8.28 3.77 3.96
CA ASN A 130 8.35 3.89 5.41
C ASN A 130 9.80 3.90 5.88
N ALA A 131 10.05 4.46 7.08
CA ALA A 131 11.33 4.41 7.75
C ALA A 131 11.49 3.05 8.45
N PHE A 132 12.17 2.12 7.81
CA PHE A 132 12.59 0.84 8.40
C PHE A 132 14.10 0.81 8.50
N GLU A 133 14.64 0.19 9.55
CA GLU A 133 16.08 -0.03 9.64
C GLU A 133 16.56 -0.82 8.43
N PRO A 134 17.56 -0.30 7.69
CA PRO A 134 17.96 -0.91 6.43
C PRO A 134 18.85 -2.13 6.65
N GLU A 135 18.41 -3.27 6.15
CA GLU A 135 19.15 -4.52 6.12
C GLU A 135 19.38 -4.96 4.66
N LEU A 136 20.03 -4.11 3.86
CA LEU A 136 20.32 -4.41 2.46
C LEU A 136 21.72 -5.02 2.32
N PRO A 137 21.88 -6.04 1.44
CA PRO A 137 23.19 -6.64 1.18
C PRO A 137 24.12 -5.72 0.36
N ASP A 138 23.54 -4.85 -0.47
CA ASP A 138 24.27 -3.94 -1.35
C ASP A 138 24.51 -2.61 -0.62
N LYS A 139 25.76 -2.27 -0.36
CA LYS A 139 26.11 -0.98 0.26
C LYS A 139 25.81 0.21 -0.66
N ASP A 140 25.90 0.02 -1.97
CA ASP A 140 25.62 1.00 -3.03
C ASP A 140 24.20 0.84 -3.60
N ALA A 141 23.26 0.36 -2.80
CA ALA A 141 21.89 0.13 -3.22
C ALA A 141 21.24 1.40 -3.81
N LYS A 142 20.44 1.22 -4.86
CA LYS A 142 19.61 2.30 -5.42
C LYS A 142 18.27 2.31 -4.69
N ILE A 143 17.96 3.42 -4.04
CA ILE A 143 16.77 3.57 -3.20
C ILE A 143 15.93 4.74 -3.72
N ILE A 144 14.63 4.52 -3.85
CA ILE A 144 13.63 5.56 -4.11
C ILE A 144 12.81 5.76 -2.85
N VAL A 145 12.52 7.02 -2.52
CA VAL A 145 11.70 7.41 -1.36
C VAL A 145 10.74 8.54 -1.73
N PRO A 146 9.58 8.69 -1.06
CA PRO A 146 8.60 9.72 -1.39
C PRO A 146 8.87 11.10 -0.75
N SER A 147 9.83 11.24 0.16
CA SER A 147 10.02 12.47 0.92
C SER A 147 11.47 12.73 1.30
N GLN A 148 11.75 14.01 1.59
CA GLN A 148 13.04 14.46 2.09
C GLN A 148 13.40 13.83 3.43
N PHE A 149 12.41 13.64 4.31
CA PHE A 149 12.60 12.94 5.58
C PHE A 149 13.14 11.52 5.38
N LEU A 150 12.51 10.74 4.50
CA LEU A 150 12.98 9.37 4.21
C LEU A 150 14.33 9.36 3.48
N LYS A 151 14.60 10.37 2.64
CA LYS A 151 15.92 10.49 2.01
C LYS A 151 17.00 10.67 3.08
N ALA A 152 16.86 11.63 3.97
CA ALA A 152 17.82 11.85 5.06
C ALA A 152 17.96 10.62 5.96
N PHE A 153 16.85 9.95 6.30
CA PHE A 153 16.84 8.72 7.09
C PHE A 153 17.69 7.60 6.48
N TYR A 154 17.57 7.38 5.16
CA TYR A 154 18.32 6.31 4.49
C TYR A 154 19.76 6.70 4.16
N GLU A 155 20.04 7.96 3.81
CA GLU A 155 21.40 8.45 3.58
C GLU A 155 22.28 8.39 4.84
N GLU A 156 21.70 8.69 6.01
CA GLU A 156 22.38 8.56 7.31
C GLU A 156 22.78 7.10 7.61
N ARG A 157 21.93 6.14 7.29
CA ARG A 157 22.11 4.72 7.63
C ARG A 157 22.83 3.92 6.55
N LEU A 158 22.78 4.38 5.32
CA LEU A 158 23.40 3.76 4.15
C LEU A 158 24.14 4.84 3.34
N PRO A 159 25.26 5.36 3.82
CA PRO A 159 25.95 6.52 3.21
C PRO A 159 26.47 6.25 1.79
N ALA A 160 26.65 4.99 1.39
CA ALA A 160 27.04 4.61 0.03
C ALA A 160 25.85 4.37 -0.93
N ALA A 161 24.60 4.38 -0.41
CA ALA A 161 23.42 4.18 -1.24
C ALA A 161 23.07 5.43 -2.05
N ALA A 162 22.58 5.21 -3.27
CA ALA A 162 22.06 6.30 -4.11
C ALA A 162 20.56 6.50 -3.81
N VAL A 163 20.22 7.49 -2.98
CA VAL A 163 18.83 7.76 -2.57
C VAL A 163 18.22 8.90 -3.39
N SER A 164 17.14 8.61 -4.12
CA SER A 164 16.41 9.56 -4.96
C SER A 164 14.98 9.78 -4.44
N ILE A 165 14.48 11.02 -4.57
CA ILE A 165 13.10 11.33 -4.20
C ILE A 165 12.21 11.22 -5.42
N VAL A 166 11.13 10.43 -5.28
CA VAL A 166 9.99 10.39 -6.19
C VAL A 166 8.73 10.60 -5.35
N PRO A 167 8.19 11.82 -5.30
CA PRO A 167 7.02 12.12 -4.47
C PRO A 167 5.81 11.26 -4.84
N ASN A 168 4.97 10.96 -3.86
CA ASN A 168 3.68 10.34 -4.14
C ASN A 168 2.78 11.31 -4.89
N GLY A 169 2.10 10.82 -5.91
CA GLY A 169 1.11 11.54 -6.67
C GLY A 169 -0.29 10.95 -6.52
N PHE A 170 -1.27 11.66 -7.02
CA PHE A 170 -2.65 11.19 -7.14
C PHE A 170 -3.22 11.59 -8.52
N CYS A 171 -4.25 10.87 -8.94
CA CYS A 171 -4.96 11.19 -10.18
C CYS A 171 -6.06 12.21 -9.90
N ALA A 172 -5.84 13.46 -10.27
CA ALA A 172 -6.78 14.55 -10.02
C ALA A 172 -8.18 14.27 -10.61
N GLU A 173 -8.25 13.61 -11.77
CA GLU A 173 -9.51 13.25 -12.42
C GLU A 173 -10.36 12.31 -11.54
N THR A 174 -9.75 11.42 -10.78
CA THR A 174 -10.45 10.50 -9.88
C THR A 174 -11.09 11.22 -8.69
N TYR A 175 -10.57 12.40 -8.33
CA TYR A 175 -11.02 13.17 -7.17
C TYR A 175 -11.77 14.46 -7.56
N LYS A 176 -12.17 14.60 -8.81
CA LYS A 176 -13.05 15.70 -9.21
C LYS A 176 -14.38 15.55 -8.51
N ARG A 177 -14.88 16.66 -7.94
CA ARG A 177 -16.24 16.73 -7.39
C ARG A 177 -17.24 16.40 -8.49
N ASN A 178 -18.08 15.40 -8.25
CA ASN A 178 -19.26 15.19 -9.05
C ASN A 178 -20.36 16.14 -8.53
N PRO A 179 -20.90 17.06 -9.35
CA PRO A 179 -21.98 17.96 -8.92
C PRO A 179 -23.24 17.25 -8.40
N GLN A 180 -23.43 15.98 -8.79
CA GLN A 180 -24.55 15.16 -8.35
C GLN A 180 -24.33 14.48 -6.99
N ASP A 181 -23.09 14.53 -6.43
CA ASP A 181 -22.79 13.96 -5.12
C ASP A 181 -23.31 14.87 -4.01
N ASN A 182 -24.48 14.53 -3.48
CA ASN A 182 -25.08 15.21 -2.34
C ASN A 182 -24.80 14.45 -1.03
N LEU A 183 -23.53 14.38 -0.64
CA LEU A 183 -23.10 13.66 0.56
C LEU A 183 -23.67 14.24 1.84
N ARG A 184 -23.88 15.56 1.93
CA ARG A 184 -24.52 16.18 3.10
C ARG A 184 -25.94 15.65 3.29
N GLN A 185 -26.72 15.58 2.23
CA GLN A 185 -28.08 15.05 2.27
C GLN A 185 -28.09 13.55 2.60
N GLN A 186 -27.20 12.77 2.00
CA GLN A 186 -27.08 11.33 2.28
C GLN A 186 -26.71 11.04 3.73
N LEU A 187 -25.91 11.91 4.35
CA LEU A 187 -25.48 11.80 5.74
C LEU A 187 -26.37 12.59 6.72
N ASN A 188 -27.48 13.17 6.27
CA ASN A 188 -28.37 14.01 7.06
C ASN A 188 -27.67 15.18 7.77
N ILE A 189 -26.73 15.84 7.04
CA ILE A 189 -25.99 17.00 7.54
C ILE A 189 -26.61 18.28 6.98
N ALA A 190 -26.98 19.21 7.87
CA ALA A 190 -27.52 20.49 7.47
C ALA A 190 -26.53 21.30 6.62
N GLU A 191 -27.05 22.11 5.69
CA GLU A 191 -26.24 22.89 4.74
C GLU A 191 -25.30 23.88 5.47
N ASP A 192 -25.75 24.47 6.55
CA ASP A 192 -25.02 25.43 7.39
C ASP A 192 -24.12 24.77 8.45
N ALA A 193 -24.17 23.43 8.61
CA ALA A 193 -23.33 22.73 9.58
C ALA A 193 -21.84 22.78 9.20
N THR A 194 -21.00 23.04 10.19
CA THR A 194 -19.56 22.87 10.04
C THR A 194 -19.19 21.39 10.10
N VAL A 195 -18.53 20.88 9.07
CA VAL A 195 -18.13 19.48 8.98
C VAL A 195 -16.62 19.34 9.17
N LEU A 196 -16.23 18.57 10.17
CA LEU A 196 -14.86 18.05 10.34
C LEU A 196 -14.81 16.67 9.70
N LEU A 197 -13.77 16.42 8.90
CA LEU A 197 -13.57 15.13 8.21
C LEU A 197 -12.32 14.45 8.73
N TYR A 198 -12.48 13.22 9.19
CA TYR A 198 -11.36 12.28 9.36
C TYR A 198 -11.42 11.23 8.25
N ALA A 199 -10.32 11.02 7.54
CA ALA A 199 -10.20 9.94 6.56
C ALA A 199 -8.93 9.13 6.83
N GLY A 200 -9.09 7.85 7.19
CA GLY A 200 -7.94 7.01 7.50
C GLY A 200 -8.29 5.70 8.20
N ARG A 201 -7.26 4.86 8.39
CA ARG A 201 -7.43 3.60 9.14
C ARG A 201 -7.83 3.88 10.58
N ILE A 202 -8.75 3.06 11.10
CA ILE A 202 -9.11 3.07 12.52
C ILE A 202 -8.05 2.26 13.29
N SER A 203 -6.99 2.95 13.70
CA SER A 203 -5.84 2.34 14.39
C SER A 203 -5.17 3.33 15.35
N PRO A 204 -4.47 2.84 16.41
CA PRO A 204 -3.86 3.68 17.44
C PRO A 204 -2.92 4.74 16.88
N ASP A 205 -2.12 4.39 15.88
CA ASP A 205 -1.15 5.27 15.21
C ASP A 205 -1.80 6.46 14.49
N LYS A 206 -3.12 6.45 14.27
CA LYS A 206 -3.87 7.54 13.62
C LYS A 206 -4.58 8.48 14.60
N GLY A 207 -4.52 8.22 15.90
CA GLY A 207 -5.01 9.12 16.94
C GLY A 207 -6.52 9.36 16.96
N ILE A 208 -7.33 8.47 16.38
CA ILE A 208 -8.79 8.68 16.26
C ILE A 208 -9.50 8.80 17.62
N LEU A 209 -9.07 8.06 18.66
CA LEU A 209 -9.65 8.21 19.99
C LEU A 209 -9.41 9.60 20.57
N LEU A 210 -8.20 10.15 20.37
CA LEU A 210 -7.88 11.52 20.80
C LEU A 210 -8.75 12.54 20.05
N LEU A 211 -8.95 12.35 18.75
CA LEU A 211 -9.86 13.20 17.96
C LEU A 211 -11.28 13.15 18.50
N LEU A 212 -11.82 11.96 18.80
CA LEU A 212 -13.18 11.81 19.34
C LEU A 212 -13.32 12.50 20.71
N GLN A 213 -12.32 12.38 21.59
CA GLN A 213 -12.30 13.07 22.88
C GLN A 213 -12.31 14.60 22.71
N ALA A 214 -11.44 15.11 21.82
CA ALA A 214 -11.40 16.56 21.53
C ALA A 214 -12.71 17.04 20.89
N PHE A 215 -13.28 16.26 19.98
CA PHE A 215 -14.56 16.61 19.33
C PHE A 215 -15.71 16.61 20.34
N LYS A 216 -15.78 15.65 21.27
CA LYS A 216 -16.76 15.63 22.35
C LYS A 216 -16.71 16.92 23.18
N GLN A 217 -15.52 17.41 23.51
CA GLN A 217 -15.35 18.70 24.19
C GLN A 217 -15.80 19.86 23.29
N LEU A 218 -15.47 19.83 22.01
CA LEU A 218 -15.88 20.88 21.08
C LEU A 218 -17.41 21.01 20.96
N CYS A 219 -18.14 19.89 21.01
CA CYS A 219 -19.61 19.87 21.02
C CYS A 219 -20.23 20.59 22.22
N THR A 220 -19.52 20.71 23.36
CA THR A 220 -20.02 21.51 24.50
C THR A 220 -19.86 23.01 24.30
N LEU A 221 -18.97 23.43 23.40
CA LEU A 221 -18.63 24.81 23.14
C LEU A 221 -19.30 25.37 21.88
N ARG A 222 -19.69 24.51 20.96
CA ARG A 222 -20.28 24.87 19.66
C ARG A 222 -21.40 23.92 19.28
N SER A 223 -22.52 24.49 18.86
CA SER A 223 -23.62 23.79 18.18
C SER A 223 -23.35 23.73 16.66
N ASN A 224 -24.11 22.91 15.96
CA ASN A 224 -24.12 22.81 14.50
C ASN A 224 -22.75 22.41 13.89
N ILE A 225 -22.05 21.46 14.56
CA ILE A 225 -20.83 20.85 14.07
C ILE A 225 -21.03 19.36 13.92
N LYS A 226 -20.42 18.76 12.91
CA LYS A 226 -20.45 17.30 12.67
C LYS A 226 -19.02 16.78 12.45
N LEU A 227 -18.73 15.61 12.97
CA LEU A 227 -17.53 14.86 12.65
C LEU A 227 -17.90 13.67 11.76
N VAL A 228 -17.40 13.66 10.54
CA VAL A 228 -17.52 12.52 9.63
C VAL A 228 -16.23 11.70 9.66
N VAL A 229 -16.35 10.43 10.00
CA VAL A 229 -15.23 9.48 10.09
C VAL A 229 -15.33 8.50 8.94
N VAL A 230 -14.38 8.57 8.01
CA VAL A 230 -14.23 7.64 6.89
C VAL A 230 -13.09 6.69 7.20
N GLY A 231 -13.41 5.42 7.41
CA GLY A 231 -12.46 4.35 7.73
C GLY A 231 -13.23 3.11 8.19
N ASP A 232 -12.71 1.92 7.84
CA ASP A 232 -13.35 0.66 8.22
C ASP A 232 -13.11 0.34 9.71
N PRO A 233 -14.14 0.43 10.57
CA PRO A 233 -14.02 0.09 11.99
C PRO A 233 -14.04 -1.41 12.25
N TYR A 234 -14.23 -2.24 11.22
CA TYR A 234 -14.30 -3.69 11.31
C TYR A 234 -13.16 -4.39 10.54
N ALA A 235 -12.14 -3.65 10.12
CA ALA A 235 -10.99 -4.17 9.38
C ALA A 235 -10.24 -5.30 10.11
N SER A 236 -10.30 -5.32 11.45
CA SER A 236 -9.70 -6.37 12.29
C SER A 236 -10.78 -7.13 13.06
N ARG A 237 -10.70 -8.48 13.02
CA ARG A 237 -11.71 -9.34 13.66
C ARG A 237 -11.29 -9.85 15.04
N LYS A 238 -10.00 -9.77 15.40
CA LYS A 238 -9.43 -10.31 16.66
C LYS A 238 -8.22 -9.51 17.13
N GLY A 239 -7.93 -9.61 18.43
CA GLY A 239 -6.75 -9.03 19.07
C GLY A 239 -6.85 -7.52 19.33
N GLU A 240 -5.76 -6.91 19.74
CA GLU A 240 -5.67 -5.51 20.17
C GLU A 240 -6.26 -4.49 19.18
N LYS A 241 -6.13 -4.75 17.88
CA LYS A 241 -6.71 -3.88 16.85
C LYS A 241 -8.24 -3.91 16.87
N ALA A 242 -8.85 -5.08 17.06
CA ALA A 242 -10.30 -5.20 17.16
C ALA A 242 -10.83 -4.55 18.44
N GLU A 243 -10.11 -4.69 19.55
CA GLU A 243 -10.45 -4.02 20.82
C GLU A 243 -10.36 -2.50 20.70
N TYR A 244 -9.31 -2.00 20.03
CA TYR A 244 -9.18 -0.56 19.75
C TYR A 244 -10.34 -0.05 18.88
N GLN A 245 -10.68 -0.77 17.81
CA GLN A 245 -11.81 -0.42 16.94
C GLN A 245 -13.13 -0.39 17.69
N LYS A 246 -13.35 -1.34 18.61
CA LYS A 246 -14.52 -1.33 19.50
C LYS A 246 -14.56 -0.08 20.39
N LYS A 247 -13.43 0.28 21.02
CA LYS A 247 -13.33 1.52 21.84
C LYS A 247 -13.68 2.77 21.01
N VAL A 248 -13.25 2.82 19.74
CA VAL A 248 -13.58 3.93 18.84
C VAL A 248 -15.08 4.00 18.55
N LEU A 249 -15.71 2.85 18.26
CA LEU A 249 -17.16 2.79 18.05
C LEU A 249 -17.96 3.19 19.30
N ASP A 250 -17.52 2.76 20.48
CA ASP A 250 -18.17 3.10 21.74
C ASP A 250 -18.04 4.62 22.01
N ALA A 251 -16.85 5.20 21.81
CA ALA A 251 -16.65 6.64 21.95
C ALA A 251 -17.46 7.48 20.93
N ALA A 252 -17.59 6.99 19.69
CA ALA A 252 -18.42 7.65 18.69
C ALA A 252 -19.91 7.62 19.06
N LYS A 253 -20.40 6.50 19.63
CA LYS A 253 -21.78 6.38 20.13
C LYS A 253 -22.08 7.34 21.28
N GLU A 254 -21.11 7.58 22.17
CA GLU A 254 -21.28 8.54 23.26
C GLU A 254 -21.45 9.99 22.78
N ILE A 255 -20.88 10.34 21.62
CA ILE A 255 -21.06 11.64 21.00
C ILE A 255 -22.44 11.75 20.32
N GLY A 256 -23.00 10.63 19.90
CA GLY A 256 -24.31 10.56 19.29
C GLY A 256 -24.33 11.02 17.83
N THR A 257 -25.38 11.75 17.44
CA THR A 257 -25.65 12.14 16.04
C THR A 257 -24.68 13.15 15.46
N ASP A 258 -23.82 13.74 16.28
CA ASP A 258 -22.78 14.67 15.81
C ASP A 258 -21.54 13.96 15.29
N CYS A 259 -21.38 12.66 15.57
CA CYS A 259 -20.31 11.81 15.04
C CYS A 259 -20.87 10.76 14.08
N ILE A 260 -20.54 10.88 12.81
CA ILE A 260 -21.04 10.02 11.73
C ILE A 260 -19.92 9.07 11.30
N MET A 261 -20.10 7.77 11.55
CA MET A 261 -19.21 6.72 11.07
C MET A 261 -19.64 6.32 9.65
N ALA A 262 -18.99 6.89 8.64
CA ALA A 262 -19.38 6.72 7.24
C ALA A 262 -18.82 5.44 6.58
N GLY A 263 -18.10 4.61 7.34
CA GLY A 263 -17.49 3.39 6.80
C GLY A 263 -16.24 3.64 5.98
N GLY A 264 -15.85 2.65 5.15
CA GLY A 264 -14.65 2.71 4.29
C GLY A 264 -14.78 1.81 3.07
#